data_752d6ee0771a7bb25446b47659de7c57
#
_entry.id   752d6ee0771a7bb25446b47659de7c57
#
_cell.length_a   1.000
_cell.length_b   1.000
_cell.length_c   1.000
_cell.angle_alpha   90.00
_cell.angle_beta   90.00
_cell.angle_gamma   90.00
#
_symmetry.space_group_name_H-M   'P 1'
#
loop_
_entity.id
_entity.type
_entity.pdbx_description
1 polymer ?
#
loop_
_entity_poly.entity_id
_entity_poly.type
_entity_poly.pdbx_seq_one_letter_code
_entity_poly.pdbx_strand_id
1 'polypeptide(L)'
;MAAFNLIFPISITSRFRATKKTVNVAPGVKRGPLFQTLEKQGVMAVGGRDFNVGVPGFIFGGGISYLSAPGGWGIDNLLSVDLVLANGHTVTANKTSHPDLFKALPGGGAHNFGIATSLTLRLYPYTGMWGGVHAVAESYFDDVFNEYDRYSHGLIKNGKAHLIMDFTWRDNEPIVGLSMGYPEAVDNPPIFDGLRLLPSLFSTLRIDDCSSLATEVAEVTDSRGKRNTYWTLAIEYDIELLKSVYQLWVRTTKPHASRFQMTFDINHITPAMRIKAAREGRGNMYGLEGANEPLTNIMLAIVWENEADDKEVTALLKSLGTEIEALAGQYGKFVPFRYMNYANEEQDVVASFGEESVSFLKQVASRYDPEGIFQTLQPGGFKLD
;
A
#
# COMPACT_ATOMS: atom_id res chain seq x y z
N MET A 1 -32.94 9.67 9.23
CA MET A 1 -32.28 9.44 7.93
C MET A 1 -32.02 7.95 7.77
N ALA A 2 -32.53 7.32 6.73
CA ALA A 2 -32.28 5.89 6.50
C ALA A 2 -30.87 5.72 5.95
N ALA A 3 -30.00 5.03 6.72
CA ALA A 3 -28.70 4.64 6.22
C ALA A 3 -28.89 3.59 5.11
N PHE A 4 -28.55 3.93 3.89
CA PHE A 4 -28.49 2.97 2.79
C PHE A 4 -27.25 2.09 2.97
N ASN A 5 -27.41 0.91 3.57
CA ASN A 5 -26.41 -0.14 3.52
C ASN A 5 -26.45 -0.77 2.12
N LEU A 6 -25.61 -0.30 1.21
CA LEU A 6 -25.34 -0.97 -0.05
C LEU A 6 -24.51 -2.22 0.24
N ILE A 7 -25.19 -3.33 0.52
CA ILE A 7 -24.56 -4.65 0.59
C ILE A 7 -24.38 -5.11 -0.87
N PHE A 8 -23.17 -4.95 -1.40
CA PHE A 8 -22.81 -5.65 -2.62
C PHE A 8 -22.72 -7.15 -2.29
N PRO A 9 -23.58 -8.01 -2.91
CA PRO A 9 -23.40 -9.43 -2.74
C PRO A 9 -21.96 -9.80 -3.12
N ILE A 10 -21.31 -10.65 -2.33
CA ILE A 10 -20.02 -11.26 -2.66
C ILE A 10 -20.27 -12.20 -3.85
N SER A 11 -20.60 -11.63 -4.98
CA SER A 11 -20.68 -12.34 -6.24
C SER A 11 -19.29 -12.30 -6.84
N ILE A 12 -18.52 -13.36 -6.63
CA ILE A 12 -17.32 -13.69 -7.40
C ILE A 12 -17.76 -14.04 -8.83
N THR A 13 -18.50 -13.17 -9.48
CA THR A 13 -18.64 -13.20 -10.92
C THR A 13 -17.56 -12.32 -11.49
N SER A 14 -16.31 -12.79 -11.39
CA SER A 14 -15.27 -12.40 -12.32
C SER A 14 -15.74 -12.82 -13.70
N ARG A 15 -16.46 -11.95 -14.41
CA ARG A 15 -16.76 -12.17 -15.83
C ARG A 15 -15.46 -11.98 -16.57
N PHE A 16 -14.72 -13.08 -16.75
CA PHE A 16 -13.60 -13.14 -17.65
C PHE A 16 -14.11 -12.95 -19.09
N ARG A 17 -14.00 -11.76 -19.63
CA ARG A 17 -13.89 -11.63 -21.07
C ARG A 17 -12.46 -12.00 -21.42
N ALA A 18 -12.32 -13.10 -22.15
CA ALA A 18 -11.07 -13.74 -22.54
C ALA A 18 -10.25 -12.92 -23.54
N THR A 19 -9.78 -11.76 -23.15
CA THR A 19 -8.51 -11.26 -23.66
C THR A 19 -7.54 -11.46 -22.50
N LYS A 20 -6.43 -12.18 -22.68
CA LYS A 20 -5.37 -12.39 -21.66
C LYS A 20 -4.75 -11.07 -21.15
N LYS A 21 -5.39 -9.93 -21.31
CA LYS A 21 -4.88 -8.58 -21.04
C LYS A 21 -5.65 -7.81 -19.97
N THR A 22 -6.89 -8.15 -19.70
CA THR A 22 -7.74 -7.39 -18.76
C THR A 22 -8.68 -8.29 -17.97
N VAL A 23 -9.04 -7.85 -16.75
CA VAL A 23 -10.08 -8.46 -15.92
C VAL A 23 -11.05 -7.39 -15.42
N ASN A 24 -12.34 -7.68 -15.45
CA ASN A 24 -13.37 -6.88 -14.81
C ASN A 24 -13.62 -7.41 -13.39
N VAL A 25 -13.58 -6.53 -12.41
CA VAL A 25 -13.66 -6.86 -10.99
C VAL A 25 -14.82 -6.12 -10.36
N ALA A 26 -15.73 -6.85 -9.70
CA ALA A 26 -16.78 -6.28 -8.90
C ALA A 26 -16.24 -5.70 -7.57
N PRO A 27 -16.90 -4.68 -6.96
CA PRO A 27 -16.37 -3.96 -5.81
C PRO A 27 -16.23 -4.81 -4.53
N GLY A 28 -16.94 -5.92 -4.39
CA GLY A 28 -16.84 -6.84 -3.24
C GLY A 28 -15.70 -7.88 -3.35
N VAL A 29 -14.93 -7.87 -4.43
CA VAL A 29 -13.88 -8.88 -4.65
C VAL A 29 -12.68 -8.63 -3.77
N LYS A 30 -12.24 -9.67 -3.06
CA LYS A 30 -10.97 -9.72 -2.34
C LYS A 30 -9.84 -10.23 -3.24
N ARG A 31 -8.62 -9.83 -2.91
CA ARG A 31 -7.43 -10.13 -3.67
C ARG A 31 -7.13 -11.62 -3.80
N GLY A 32 -7.17 -12.37 -2.69
CA GLY A 32 -6.82 -13.80 -2.68
C GLY A 32 -7.63 -14.61 -3.71
N PRO A 33 -8.97 -14.60 -3.66
CA PRO A 33 -9.80 -15.28 -4.65
C PRO A 33 -9.55 -14.82 -6.09
N LEU A 34 -9.26 -13.52 -6.30
CA LEU A 34 -8.91 -13.01 -7.63
C LEU A 34 -7.61 -13.64 -8.12
N PHE A 35 -6.57 -13.66 -7.30
CA PHE A 35 -5.27 -14.24 -7.64
C PHE A 35 -5.36 -15.71 -7.95
N GLN A 36 -5.98 -16.51 -7.05
CA GLN A 36 -6.21 -17.94 -7.28
C GLN A 36 -6.90 -18.25 -8.62
N THR A 37 -7.72 -17.32 -9.10
CA THR A 37 -8.40 -17.47 -10.39
C THR A 37 -7.50 -17.08 -11.56
N LEU A 38 -6.71 -16.02 -11.42
CA LEU A 38 -5.83 -15.50 -12.47
C LEU A 38 -4.59 -16.39 -12.68
N GLU A 39 -4.00 -16.90 -11.61
CA GLU A 39 -2.84 -17.81 -11.63
C GLU A 39 -3.08 -19.03 -12.51
N LYS A 40 -4.25 -19.66 -12.37
CA LYS A 40 -4.67 -20.83 -13.17
C LYS A 40 -4.74 -20.53 -14.67
N GLN A 41 -4.76 -19.26 -15.06
CA GLN A 41 -4.81 -18.81 -16.46
C GLN A 41 -3.48 -18.26 -16.95
N GLY A 42 -2.43 -18.33 -16.12
CA GLY A 42 -1.11 -17.82 -16.44
C GLY A 42 -1.06 -16.29 -16.55
N VAL A 43 -1.91 -15.58 -15.81
CA VAL A 43 -1.96 -14.11 -15.77
C VAL A 43 -2.13 -13.60 -14.34
N MET A 44 -1.75 -12.34 -14.11
CA MET A 44 -1.83 -11.69 -12.80
C MET A 44 -2.22 -10.22 -12.95
N ALA A 45 -3.00 -9.71 -12.00
CA ALA A 45 -3.26 -8.28 -11.82
C ALA A 45 -2.34 -7.69 -10.75
N VAL A 46 -2.04 -6.39 -10.84
CA VAL A 46 -1.42 -5.67 -9.73
C VAL A 46 -2.39 -5.65 -8.55
N GLY A 47 -1.94 -6.11 -7.40
CA GLY A 47 -2.77 -6.21 -6.19
C GLY A 47 -1.93 -6.17 -4.91
N GLY A 48 -2.57 -5.99 -3.77
CA GLY A 48 -1.92 -5.93 -2.45
C GLY A 48 -1.12 -7.22 -2.13
N ARG A 49 -0.53 -7.32 -0.95
CA ARG A 49 0.32 -8.44 -0.52
C ARG A 49 -0.39 -9.39 0.44
N ASP A 50 -1.46 -8.95 1.05
CA ASP A 50 -2.32 -9.72 1.94
C ASP A 50 -3.52 -10.31 1.19
N PHE A 51 -3.87 -11.58 1.49
CA PHE A 51 -4.96 -12.34 0.85
C PHE A 51 -6.34 -11.71 1.05
N ASN A 52 -6.57 -11.06 2.20
CA ASN A 52 -7.89 -10.59 2.62
C ASN A 52 -8.24 -9.17 2.15
N VAL A 53 -7.28 -8.43 1.59
CA VAL A 53 -7.47 -7.05 1.15
C VAL A 53 -8.50 -6.94 0.03
N GLY A 54 -9.44 -6.00 0.15
CA GLY A 54 -10.41 -5.66 -0.89
C GLY A 54 -9.74 -4.99 -2.09
N VAL A 55 -10.04 -5.48 -3.31
CA VAL A 55 -9.44 -4.96 -4.54
C VAL A 55 -9.72 -3.47 -4.75
N PRO A 56 -10.95 -2.95 -4.62
CA PRO A 56 -11.21 -1.53 -4.86
C PRO A 56 -10.50 -0.61 -3.87
N GLY A 57 -10.55 -0.91 -2.57
CA GLY A 57 -9.86 -0.11 -1.55
C GLY A 57 -8.37 -0.02 -1.83
N PHE A 58 -7.72 -1.15 -2.14
CA PHE A 58 -6.32 -1.20 -2.51
C PHE A 58 -6.02 -0.33 -3.74
N ILE A 59 -6.80 -0.45 -4.81
CA ILE A 59 -6.61 0.28 -6.07
C ILE A 59 -6.80 1.79 -5.86
N PHE A 60 -7.91 2.21 -5.26
CA PHE A 60 -8.22 3.64 -5.12
C PHE A 60 -7.34 4.37 -4.10
N GLY A 61 -6.76 3.67 -3.14
CA GLY A 61 -5.76 4.25 -2.24
C GLY A 61 -4.33 4.23 -2.78
N GLY A 62 -4.14 3.91 -4.06
CA GLY A 62 -2.85 3.85 -4.74
C GLY A 62 -2.40 2.42 -5.03
N GLY A 63 -2.05 1.66 -4.01
CA GLY A 63 -1.69 0.24 -4.10
C GLY A 63 -0.21 -0.04 -4.37
N ILE A 64 0.53 -0.50 -3.36
CA ILE A 64 1.90 -1.03 -3.49
C ILE A 64 1.83 -2.56 -3.59
N SER A 65 2.46 -3.16 -4.59
CA SER A 65 2.35 -4.56 -4.98
C SER A 65 3.72 -5.20 -5.21
N TYR A 66 3.78 -6.53 -5.16
CA TYR A 66 4.91 -7.29 -5.72
C TYR A 66 5.15 -6.99 -7.21
N LEU A 67 4.12 -6.58 -7.94
CA LEU A 67 4.20 -6.18 -9.35
C LEU A 67 4.38 -4.66 -9.54
N SER A 68 4.71 -3.89 -8.50
CA SER A 68 4.87 -2.43 -8.63
C SER A 68 6.01 -2.01 -9.55
N ALA A 69 7.05 -2.83 -9.68
CA ALA A 69 8.17 -2.52 -10.57
C ALA A 69 7.73 -2.42 -12.05
N PRO A 70 7.10 -3.44 -12.65
CA PRO A 70 6.55 -3.33 -14.00
C PRO A 70 5.22 -2.56 -14.04
N GLY A 71 4.44 -2.63 -12.96
CA GLY A 71 3.05 -2.16 -12.89
C GLY A 71 2.87 -0.72 -12.42
N GLY A 72 3.84 -0.12 -11.74
CA GLY A 72 3.64 1.16 -11.04
C GLY A 72 2.77 0.98 -9.80
N TRP A 73 2.00 2.01 -9.48
CA TRP A 73 0.95 1.89 -8.47
C TRP A 73 -0.18 0.97 -8.92
N GLY A 74 -0.89 0.36 -7.99
CA GLY A 74 -2.07 -0.44 -8.31
C GLY A 74 -3.06 0.31 -9.19
N ILE A 75 -3.34 1.56 -8.85
CA ILE A 75 -4.24 2.44 -9.60
C ILE A 75 -3.77 2.72 -11.04
N ASP A 76 -2.47 2.67 -11.34
CA ASP A 76 -1.95 2.86 -12.70
C ASP A 76 -2.38 1.74 -13.65
N ASN A 77 -2.84 0.62 -13.08
CA ASN A 77 -3.35 -0.53 -13.81
C ASN A 77 -4.88 -0.53 -13.97
N LEU A 78 -5.57 0.48 -13.43
CA LEU A 78 -6.97 0.73 -13.71
C LEU A 78 -7.11 1.27 -15.14
N LEU A 79 -7.86 0.57 -15.99
CA LEU A 79 -8.12 0.94 -17.39
C LEU A 79 -9.44 1.67 -17.56
N SER A 80 -10.45 1.28 -16.78
CA SER A 80 -11.74 1.96 -16.67
C SER A 80 -12.43 1.60 -15.36
N VAL A 81 -13.37 2.43 -14.96
CA VAL A 81 -14.23 2.20 -13.81
C VAL A 81 -15.66 2.69 -14.12
N ASP A 82 -16.64 1.90 -13.71
CA ASP A 82 -18.03 2.35 -13.71
C ASP A 82 -18.38 2.92 -12.34
N LEU A 83 -18.89 4.16 -12.34
CA LEU A 83 -19.22 4.92 -11.13
C LEU A 83 -20.69 5.36 -11.17
N VAL A 84 -21.41 5.17 -10.07
CA VAL A 84 -22.69 5.84 -9.81
C VAL A 84 -22.37 7.18 -9.16
N LEU A 85 -22.75 8.26 -9.84
CA LEU A 85 -22.54 9.65 -9.40
C LEU A 85 -23.62 10.10 -8.39
N ALA A 86 -23.42 11.27 -7.78
CA ALA A 86 -24.34 11.87 -6.81
C ALA A 86 -25.76 12.03 -7.34
N ASN A 87 -25.92 12.31 -8.63
CA ASN A 87 -27.23 12.43 -9.30
C ASN A 87 -27.88 11.09 -9.69
N GLY A 88 -27.29 9.95 -9.30
CA GLY A 88 -27.77 8.60 -9.59
C GLY A 88 -27.42 8.08 -10.99
N HIS A 89 -26.82 8.87 -11.85
CA HIS A 89 -26.38 8.40 -13.17
C HIS A 89 -25.12 7.55 -13.07
N THR A 90 -25.05 6.49 -13.88
CA THR A 90 -23.85 5.68 -14.02
C THR A 90 -23.00 6.20 -15.18
N VAL A 91 -21.71 6.39 -14.94
CA VAL A 91 -20.73 6.78 -15.96
C VAL A 91 -19.58 5.79 -15.99
N THR A 92 -18.99 5.61 -17.16
CA THR A 92 -17.71 4.90 -17.32
C THR A 92 -16.60 5.91 -17.45
N ALA A 93 -15.71 5.99 -16.46
CA ALA A 93 -14.54 6.84 -16.50
C ALA A 93 -13.31 6.05 -17.00
N ASN A 94 -12.63 6.61 -18.00
CA ASN A 94 -11.40 6.07 -18.62
C ASN A 94 -10.64 7.19 -19.35
N LYS A 95 -9.56 6.86 -20.08
CA LYS A 95 -8.73 7.86 -20.78
C LYS A 95 -9.48 8.71 -21.81
N THR A 96 -10.60 8.25 -22.35
CA THR A 96 -11.36 8.90 -23.44
C THR A 96 -12.76 9.33 -23.02
N SER A 97 -13.30 8.77 -21.94
CA SER A 97 -14.61 9.09 -21.38
C SER A 97 -14.42 9.57 -19.95
N HIS A 98 -14.93 10.77 -19.62
CA HIS A 98 -14.74 11.42 -18.31
C HIS A 98 -13.25 11.43 -17.87
N PRO A 99 -12.34 11.93 -18.73
CA PRO A 99 -10.89 11.83 -18.50
C PRO A 99 -10.41 12.64 -17.28
N ASP A 100 -11.08 13.73 -16.94
CA ASP A 100 -10.84 14.51 -15.73
C ASP A 100 -11.16 13.72 -14.47
N LEU A 101 -12.34 13.08 -14.43
CA LEU A 101 -12.72 12.18 -13.34
C LEU A 101 -11.73 11.01 -13.23
N PHE A 102 -11.38 10.39 -14.36
CA PHE A 102 -10.41 9.29 -14.39
C PHE A 102 -9.02 9.71 -13.90
N LYS A 103 -8.60 10.96 -14.18
CA LYS A 103 -7.35 11.54 -13.68
C LYS A 103 -7.40 11.85 -12.18
N ALA A 104 -8.57 12.18 -11.63
CA ALA A 104 -8.73 12.52 -10.22
C ALA A 104 -8.71 11.28 -9.29
N LEU A 105 -9.05 10.08 -9.80
CA LEU A 105 -9.12 8.87 -8.98
C LEU A 105 -7.80 8.52 -8.26
N PRO A 106 -6.60 8.60 -8.91
CA PRO A 106 -5.32 8.45 -8.21
C PRO A 106 -5.02 9.65 -7.31
N GLY A 107 -5.32 9.52 -6.03
CA GLY A 107 -5.18 10.55 -5.01
C GLY A 107 -6.53 10.97 -4.42
N GLY A 108 -7.56 11.16 -5.24
CA GLY A 108 -8.90 11.45 -4.74
C GLY A 108 -9.67 10.24 -4.22
N GLY A 109 -9.31 9.04 -4.66
CA GLY A 109 -10.11 7.84 -4.39
C GLY A 109 -11.48 7.88 -5.08
N ALA A 110 -12.20 6.76 -5.11
CA ALA A 110 -13.55 6.76 -5.71
C ALA A 110 -14.58 7.42 -4.78
N HIS A 111 -14.42 7.29 -3.49
CA HIS A 111 -15.38 7.71 -2.46
C HIS A 111 -15.69 9.23 -2.44
N ASN A 112 -14.84 10.04 -3.05
CA ASN A 112 -15.04 11.49 -3.17
C ASN A 112 -15.83 11.90 -4.42
N PHE A 113 -16.07 10.96 -5.36
CA PHE A 113 -16.67 11.27 -6.66
C PHE A 113 -17.88 10.39 -7.00
N GLY A 114 -18.00 9.20 -6.38
CA GLY A 114 -19.06 8.26 -6.69
C GLY A 114 -18.84 6.89 -6.06
N ILE A 115 -19.79 5.99 -6.36
CA ILE A 115 -19.77 4.59 -5.91
C ILE A 115 -19.29 3.73 -7.07
N ALA A 116 -18.10 3.12 -6.93
CA ALA A 116 -17.55 2.22 -7.94
C ALA A 116 -18.36 0.91 -7.99
N THR A 117 -18.78 0.51 -9.18
CA THR A 117 -19.59 -0.71 -9.41
C THR A 117 -18.85 -1.76 -10.23
N SER A 118 -17.84 -1.37 -10.99
CA SER A 118 -16.98 -2.26 -11.77
C SER A 118 -15.63 -1.61 -12.03
N LEU A 119 -14.55 -2.38 -11.93
CA LEU A 119 -13.19 -1.96 -12.25
C LEU A 119 -12.63 -2.86 -13.35
N THR A 120 -12.09 -2.28 -14.41
CA THR A 120 -11.33 -3.01 -15.44
C THR A 120 -9.84 -2.83 -15.15
N LEU A 121 -9.14 -3.92 -14.82
CA LEU A 121 -7.73 -3.93 -14.49
C LEU A 121 -6.90 -4.58 -15.60
N ARG A 122 -5.67 -4.09 -15.78
CA ARG A 122 -4.66 -4.67 -16.66
C ARG A 122 -4.15 -5.99 -16.09
N LEU A 123 -3.90 -6.97 -16.96
CA LEU A 123 -3.25 -8.23 -16.63
C LEU A 123 -1.84 -8.28 -17.21
N TYR A 124 -0.98 -9.00 -16.51
CA TYR A 124 0.40 -9.31 -16.88
C TYR A 124 0.56 -10.82 -17.02
N PRO A 125 1.46 -11.31 -17.88
CA PRO A 125 1.85 -12.73 -17.89
C PRO A 125 2.38 -13.13 -16.51
N TYR A 126 2.05 -14.34 -16.08
CA TYR A 126 2.44 -14.88 -14.80
C TYR A 126 2.79 -16.36 -14.90
N THR A 127 3.91 -16.75 -14.30
CA THR A 127 4.43 -18.13 -14.31
C THR A 127 4.85 -18.60 -12.92
N GLY A 128 4.40 -17.92 -11.87
CA GLY A 128 4.84 -18.09 -10.49
C GLY A 128 5.73 -16.93 -10.05
N MET A 129 6.05 -16.87 -8.78
CA MET A 129 6.98 -15.91 -8.20
C MET A 129 7.89 -16.58 -7.18
N TRP A 130 8.99 -15.94 -6.85
CA TRP A 130 9.82 -16.31 -5.70
C TRP A 130 9.53 -15.33 -4.56
N GLY A 131 9.44 -15.83 -3.32
CA GLY A 131 9.25 -14.99 -2.16
C GLY A 131 8.97 -15.75 -0.88
N GLY A 132 8.56 -15.02 0.15
CA GLY A 132 8.27 -15.50 1.50
C GLY A 132 8.82 -14.55 2.53
N VAL A 133 8.86 -15.00 3.78
CA VAL A 133 9.38 -14.25 4.93
C VAL A 133 10.67 -14.88 5.43
N HIS A 134 11.66 -14.05 5.73
CA HIS A 134 12.92 -14.43 6.35
C HIS A 134 13.09 -13.59 7.63
N ALA A 135 12.96 -14.20 8.79
CA ALA A 135 12.99 -13.51 10.07
C ALA A 135 14.39 -13.56 10.68
N VAL A 136 14.90 -12.39 11.11
CA VAL A 136 16.24 -12.22 11.63
C VAL A 136 16.20 -11.67 13.06
N ALA A 137 17.09 -12.15 13.94
CA ALA A 137 17.20 -11.69 15.31
C ALA A 137 17.93 -10.35 15.41
N GLU A 138 17.67 -9.59 16.49
CA GLU A 138 18.28 -8.27 16.75
C GLU A 138 19.82 -8.27 16.64
N SER A 139 20.46 -9.36 17.07
CA SER A 139 21.94 -9.47 17.02
C SER A 139 22.57 -9.32 15.63
N TYR A 140 21.77 -9.37 14.56
CA TYR A 140 22.21 -9.20 13.17
C TYR A 140 21.67 -7.92 12.51
N PHE A 141 21.08 -6.99 13.25
CA PHE A 141 20.44 -5.81 12.64
C PHE A 141 21.43 -4.87 11.95
N ASP A 142 22.66 -4.78 12.41
CA ASP A 142 23.69 -4.02 11.68
C ASP A 142 23.94 -4.62 10.28
N ASP A 143 24.00 -5.95 10.19
CA ASP A 143 24.13 -6.64 8.90
C ASP A 143 22.85 -6.47 8.06
N VAL A 144 21.67 -6.55 8.67
CA VAL A 144 20.40 -6.29 7.98
C VAL A 144 20.38 -4.89 7.38
N PHE A 145 20.74 -3.84 8.12
CA PHE A 145 20.79 -2.47 7.60
C PHE A 145 21.81 -2.30 6.49
N ASN A 146 23.01 -2.91 6.62
CA ASN A 146 24.03 -2.86 5.59
C ASN A 146 23.58 -3.56 4.30
N GLU A 147 22.95 -4.73 4.40
CA GLU A 147 22.44 -5.45 3.23
C GLU A 147 21.16 -4.80 2.65
N TYR A 148 20.33 -4.17 3.49
CA TYR A 148 19.20 -3.38 3.02
C TYR A 148 19.65 -2.16 2.23
N ASP A 149 20.75 -1.52 2.61
CA ASP A 149 21.36 -0.41 1.86
C ASP A 149 21.82 -0.88 0.48
N ARG A 150 22.53 -2.02 0.40
CA ARG A 150 22.91 -2.64 -0.88
C ARG A 150 21.71 -2.98 -1.75
N TYR A 151 20.67 -3.58 -1.16
CA TYR A 151 19.43 -3.90 -1.83
C TYR A 151 18.79 -2.63 -2.41
N SER A 152 18.67 -1.56 -1.62
CA SER A 152 18.04 -0.31 -2.01
C SER A 152 18.71 0.35 -3.22
N HIS A 153 20.05 0.38 -3.23
CA HIS A 153 20.84 0.84 -4.39
C HIS A 153 20.73 -0.12 -5.60
N GLY A 154 20.66 -1.41 -5.34
CA GLY A 154 20.46 -2.44 -6.37
C GLY A 154 19.10 -2.37 -7.04
N LEU A 155 18.04 -1.97 -6.30
CA LEU A 155 16.67 -1.87 -6.77
C LEU A 155 16.50 -0.86 -7.91
N ILE A 156 17.28 0.22 -7.93
CA ILE A 156 17.28 1.21 -9.01
C ILE A 156 17.60 0.56 -10.36
N LYS A 157 18.49 -0.43 -10.37
CA LYS A 157 18.91 -1.16 -11.58
C LYS A 157 18.02 -2.35 -11.90
N ASN A 158 17.66 -3.14 -10.90
CA ASN A 158 16.87 -4.36 -11.07
C ASN A 158 15.38 -4.05 -11.30
N GLY A 159 14.79 -3.14 -10.52
CA GLY A 159 13.41 -2.68 -10.64
C GLY A 159 12.32 -3.73 -10.40
N LYS A 160 12.62 -5.04 -10.31
CA LYS A 160 11.62 -6.11 -10.18
C LYS A 160 11.39 -6.55 -8.74
N ALA A 161 12.41 -6.45 -7.90
CA ALA A 161 12.35 -6.93 -6.54
C ALA A 161 11.43 -6.06 -5.67
N HIS A 162 10.79 -6.69 -4.71
CA HIS A 162 9.99 -6.04 -3.68
C HIS A 162 10.40 -6.56 -2.31
N LEU A 163 10.57 -5.67 -1.35
CA LEU A 163 10.91 -5.98 0.04
C LEU A 163 10.10 -5.11 0.97
N ILE A 164 9.55 -5.72 2.02
CA ILE A 164 9.16 -5.04 3.25
C ILE A 164 10.12 -5.48 4.33
N MET A 165 10.68 -4.53 5.04
CA MET A 165 11.42 -4.76 6.27
C MET A 165 10.50 -4.37 7.43
N ASP A 166 10.06 -5.36 8.19
CA ASP A 166 9.04 -5.24 9.26
C ASP A 166 9.68 -5.55 10.61
N PHE A 167 9.89 -4.53 11.42
CA PHE A 167 10.34 -4.67 12.80
C PHE A 167 9.14 -4.86 13.73
N THR A 168 9.21 -5.87 14.58
CA THR A 168 8.18 -6.16 15.58
C THR A 168 8.78 -6.71 16.86
N TRP A 169 7.97 -6.76 17.92
CA TRP A 169 8.35 -7.34 19.21
C TRP A 169 7.93 -8.79 19.29
N ARG A 170 8.86 -9.67 19.67
CA ARG A 170 8.60 -11.07 19.99
C ARG A 170 9.29 -11.43 21.31
N ASP A 171 8.52 -11.88 22.29
CA ASP A 171 9.04 -12.22 23.64
C ASP A 171 9.85 -11.07 24.28
N ASN A 172 9.41 -9.82 24.08
CA ASN A 172 10.06 -8.56 24.49
C ASN A 172 11.43 -8.28 23.84
N GLU A 173 11.79 -9.01 22.80
CA GLU A 173 12.97 -8.76 21.97
C GLU A 173 12.52 -8.30 20.58
N PRO A 174 13.19 -7.32 19.96
CA PRO A 174 12.86 -6.93 18.60
C PRO A 174 13.36 -7.98 17.61
N ILE A 175 12.55 -8.28 16.62
CA ILE A 175 12.92 -9.09 15.46
C ILE A 175 12.59 -8.32 14.19
N VAL A 176 13.22 -8.67 13.09
CA VAL A 176 12.87 -8.14 11.77
C VAL A 176 12.43 -9.26 10.83
N GLY A 177 11.24 -9.11 10.26
CA GLY A 177 10.73 -9.90 9.16
C GLY A 177 11.11 -9.24 7.83
N LEU A 178 11.79 -9.99 6.95
CA LEU A 178 12.10 -9.57 5.61
C LEU A 178 11.13 -10.25 4.65
N SER A 179 10.03 -9.56 4.33
CA SER A 179 9.04 -10.05 3.35
C SER A 179 9.55 -9.77 1.95
N MET A 180 10.16 -10.75 1.32
CA MET A 180 10.79 -10.67 0.00
C MET A 180 9.82 -11.15 -1.08
N GLY A 181 9.85 -10.50 -2.24
CA GLY A 181 9.07 -10.90 -3.40
C GLY A 181 9.75 -10.57 -4.72
N TYR A 182 9.81 -11.55 -5.62
CA TYR A 182 10.28 -11.40 -6.98
C TYR A 182 9.22 -11.95 -7.93
N PRO A 183 8.66 -11.13 -8.84
CA PRO A 183 7.46 -11.47 -9.62
C PRO A 183 7.72 -12.43 -10.79
N GLU A 184 8.72 -13.28 -10.67
CA GLU A 184 9.09 -14.35 -11.62
C GLU A 184 9.51 -15.58 -10.82
N ALA A 185 9.30 -16.77 -11.38
CA ALA A 185 9.74 -18.04 -10.78
C ALA A 185 11.24 -18.27 -11.00
N VAL A 186 12.05 -17.40 -10.42
CA VAL A 186 13.52 -17.46 -10.42
C VAL A 186 13.97 -17.87 -9.03
N ASP A 187 14.64 -18.99 -8.91
CA ASP A 187 15.15 -19.43 -7.61
C ASP A 187 16.27 -18.51 -7.11
N ASN A 188 16.10 -18.06 -5.86
CA ASN A 188 17.08 -17.22 -5.16
C ASN A 188 17.58 -16.02 -5.98
N PRO A 189 16.72 -15.04 -6.30
CA PRO A 189 17.12 -13.87 -7.09
C PRO A 189 18.31 -13.13 -6.44
N PRO A 190 19.42 -12.90 -7.19
CA PRO A 190 20.68 -12.39 -6.59
C PRO A 190 20.59 -11.05 -5.86
N ILE A 191 19.57 -10.24 -6.17
CA ILE A 191 19.32 -8.96 -5.49
C ILE A 191 19.07 -9.13 -3.97
N PHE A 192 18.64 -10.31 -3.54
CA PHE A 192 18.38 -10.63 -2.13
C PHE A 192 19.51 -11.39 -1.45
N ASP A 193 20.61 -11.70 -2.15
CA ASP A 193 21.67 -12.60 -1.60
C ASP A 193 22.18 -12.15 -0.24
N GLY A 194 22.45 -10.87 -0.06
CA GLY A 194 22.93 -10.35 1.22
C GLY A 194 21.95 -10.57 2.37
N LEU A 195 20.66 -10.34 2.10
CA LEU A 195 19.61 -10.44 3.12
C LEU A 195 19.20 -11.91 3.39
N ARG A 196 18.98 -12.71 2.34
CA ARG A 196 18.49 -14.10 2.48
C ARG A 196 19.52 -15.06 3.07
N LEU A 197 20.81 -14.71 3.04
CA LEU A 197 21.89 -15.51 3.60
C LEU A 197 22.22 -15.16 5.06
N LEU A 198 21.60 -14.15 5.63
CA LEU A 198 21.73 -13.85 7.05
C LEU A 198 21.18 -15.01 7.90
N PRO A 199 21.76 -15.27 9.08
CA PRO A 199 21.19 -16.25 10.01
C PRO A 199 19.76 -15.90 10.37
N SER A 200 18.84 -16.86 10.24
CA SER A 200 17.42 -16.63 10.45
C SER A 200 16.84 -17.42 11.62
N LEU A 201 15.83 -16.84 12.26
CA LEU A 201 14.96 -17.54 13.21
C LEU A 201 14.06 -18.55 12.50
N PHE A 202 13.58 -18.17 11.32
CA PHE A 202 12.86 -19.02 10.36
C PHE A 202 12.90 -18.40 8.97
N SER A 203 12.67 -19.22 7.94
CA SER A 203 12.58 -18.77 6.55
C SER A 203 11.57 -19.62 5.78
N THR A 204 10.73 -18.94 5.01
CA THR A 204 9.71 -19.57 4.14
C THR A 204 9.98 -19.30 2.67
N LEU A 205 11.17 -18.76 2.34
CA LEU A 205 11.55 -18.36 0.98
C LEU A 205 11.49 -19.54 0.00
N ARG A 206 10.73 -19.40 -1.08
CA ARG A 206 10.47 -20.43 -2.08
C ARG A 206 9.92 -19.86 -3.38
N ILE A 207 9.89 -20.67 -4.42
CA ILE A 207 9.05 -20.43 -5.59
C ILE A 207 7.65 -20.96 -5.28
N ASP A 208 6.62 -20.11 -5.45
CA ASP A 208 5.23 -20.49 -5.19
C ASP A 208 4.26 -19.57 -5.97
N ASP A 209 2.96 -19.84 -5.84
CA ASP A 209 1.91 -18.97 -6.33
C ASP A 209 1.77 -17.72 -5.46
N CYS A 210 1.46 -16.60 -6.08
CA CYS A 210 1.26 -15.33 -5.39
C CYS A 210 0.13 -15.39 -4.36
N SER A 211 -0.91 -16.18 -4.59
CA SER A 211 -1.99 -16.41 -3.63
C SER A 211 -1.53 -17.18 -2.40
N SER A 212 -0.62 -18.14 -2.55
CA SER A 212 -0.01 -18.88 -1.44
C SER A 212 0.81 -17.97 -0.54
N LEU A 213 1.73 -17.19 -1.13
CA LEU A 213 2.55 -16.22 -0.39
C LEU A 213 1.69 -15.13 0.27
N ALA A 214 0.59 -14.74 -0.35
CA ALA A 214 -0.35 -13.79 0.22
C ALA A 214 -1.16 -14.35 1.41
N THR A 215 -1.42 -15.65 1.41
CA THR A 215 -2.05 -16.34 2.54
C THR A 215 -1.13 -16.33 3.75
N GLU A 216 0.15 -16.61 3.55
CA GLU A 216 1.17 -16.55 4.60
C GLU A 216 1.25 -15.15 5.24
N VAL A 217 1.26 -14.08 4.43
CA VAL A 217 1.22 -12.71 4.96
C VAL A 217 -0.06 -12.47 5.76
N ALA A 218 -1.23 -12.89 5.25
CA ALA A 218 -2.50 -12.72 5.93
C ALA A 218 -2.60 -13.45 7.27
N GLU A 219 -1.90 -14.57 7.43
CA GLU A 219 -1.85 -15.32 8.69
C GLU A 219 -1.01 -14.60 9.75
N VAL A 220 0.08 -13.95 9.34
CA VAL A 220 0.96 -13.20 10.25
C VAL A 220 0.35 -11.85 10.65
N THR A 221 -0.36 -11.19 9.74
CA THR A 221 -0.93 -9.85 9.95
C THR A 221 -2.37 -9.87 10.44
N ASP A 222 -2.94 -11.03 10.77
CA ASP A 222 -4.36 -11.15 11.15
C ASP A 222 -4.69 -10.39 12.44
N SER A 223 -5.37 -9.27 12.27
CA SER A 223 -5.90 -8.43 13.35
C SER A 223 -7.43 -8.45 13.44
N ARG A 224 -8.10 -9.43 12.78
CA ARG A 224 -9.57 -9.52 12.79
C ARG A 224 -10.11 -9.73 14.19
N GLY A 225 -11.12 -8.93 14.54
CA GLY A 225 -11.71 -8.93 15.87
C GLY A 225 -10.91 -8.19 16.93
N LYS A 226 -9.75 -7.63 16.56
CA LYS A 226 -8.95 -6.74 17.40
C LYS A 226 -9.08 -5.30 16.93
N ARG A 227 -8.69 -4.38 17.80
CA ARG A 227 -8.54 -2.96 17.48
C ARG A 227 -7.18 -2.76 16.82
N ASN A 228 -7.11 -1.92 15.80
CA ASN A 228 -5.86 -1.61 15.12
C ASN A 228 -5.87 -0.18 14.58
N THR A 229 -4.70 0.40 14.48
CA THR A 229 -4.50 1.73 13.91
C THR A 229 -3.13 1.81 13.23
N TYR A 230 -3.03 2.71 12.26
CA TYR A 230 -1.83 2.91 11.46
C TYR A 230 -1.41 4.38 11.48
N TRP A 231 -0.15 4.63 11.12
CA TRP A 231 0.38 5.95 10.82
C TRP A 231 1.39 5.82 9.69
N THR A 232 1.35 6.70 8.70
CA THR A 232 2.27 6.63 7.57
C THR A 232 3.02 7.93 7.38
N LEU A 233 4.24 7.83 6.90
CA LEU A 233 5.05 8.95 6.45
C LEU A 233 6.00 8.51 5.33
N ALA A 234 6.53 9.47 4.60
CA ALA A 234 7.51 9.22 3.56
C ALA A 234 8.78 10.05 3.79
N ILE A 235 9.90 9.45 3.42
CA ILE A 235 11.22 10.10 3.46
C ILE A 235 11.96 9.85 2.15
N GLU A 236 12.90 10.73 1.78
CA GLU A 236 13.95 10.35 0.85
C GLU A 236 14.79 9.25 1.49
N TYR A 237 15.20 8.26 0.69
CA TYR A 237 15.99 7.16 1.21
C TYR A 237 17.29 7.63 1.85
N ASP A 238 17.52 7.23 3.09
CA ASP A 238 18.75 7.48 3.86
C ASP A 238 18.88 6.41 4.95
N ILE A 239 19.95 5.61 4.89
CA ILE A 239 20.12 4.46 5.77
C ILE A 239 20.41 4.89 7.22
N GLU A 240 21.15 5.97 7.43
CA GLU A 240 21.48 6.46 8.77
C GLU A 240 20.23 7.06 9.46
N LEU A 241 19.36 7.72 8.68
CA LEU A 241 18.05 8.12 9.17
C LEU A 241 17.20 6.91 9.56
N LEU A 242 17.17 5.85 8.74
CA LEU A 242 16.39 4.63 9.05
C LEU A 242 16.89 3.94 10.33
N LYS A 243 18.21 3.87 10.55
CA LYS A 243 18.80 3.37 11.82
C LYS A 243 18.35 4.23 13.00
N SER A 244 18.36 5.57 12.82
CA SER A 244 17.93 6.51 13.85
C SER A 244 16.43 6.39 14.17
N VAL A 245 15.60 6.18 13.15
CA VAL A 245 14.16 5.91 13.29
C VAL A 245 13.92 4.59 14.03
N TYR A 246 14.67 3.52 13.70
CA TYR A 246 14.61 2.26 14.42
C TYR A 246 14.92 2.44 15.91
N GLN A 247 16.00 3.16 16.26
CA GLN A 247 16.36 3.43 17.67
C GLN A 247 15.26 4.24 18.38
N LEU A 248 14.66 5.21 17.71
CA LEU A 248 13.53 5.96 18.24
C LEU A 248 12.32 5.04 18.48
N TRP A 249 11.97 4.18 17.50
CA TRP A 249 10.89 3.22 17.62
C TRP A 249 11.11 2.26 18.79
N VAL A 250 12.29 1.66 18.92
CA VAL A 250 12.64 0.77 20.05
C VAL A 250 12.45 1.49 21.39
N ARG A 251 13.06 2.68 21.55
CA ARG A 251 12.99 3.45 22.80
C ARG A 251 11.54 3.77 23.19
N THR A 252 10.72 4.15 22.22
CA THR A 252 9.34 4.57 22.45
C THR A 252 8.42 3.40 22.71
N THR A 253 8.60 2.27 22.00
CA THR A 253 7.65 1.15 22.04
C THR A 253 8.02 0.06 23.06
N LYS A 254 9.29 -0.07 23.47
CA LYS A 254 9.74 -1.07 24.44
C LYS A 254 8.92 -1.12 25.73
N PRO A 255 8.52 0.00 26.36
CA PRO A 255 7.69 -0.03 27.58
C PRO A 255 6.30 -0.66 27.37
N HIS A 256 5.82 -0.74 26.13
CA HIS A 256 4.49 -1.20 25.75
C HIS A 256 4.50 -2.58 25.07
N ALA A 257 5.69 -3.17 24.82
CA ALA A 257 5.87 -4.39 24.02
C ALA A 257 5.13 -5.63 24.56
N SER A 258 4.91 -5.70 25.86
CA SER A 258 4.14 -6.80 26.50
C SER A 258 2.62 -6.60 26.43
N ARG A 259 2.13 -5.41 26.05
CA ARG A 259 0.70 -5.07 26.05
C ARG A 259 0.13 -4.97 24.63
N PHE A 260 0.92 -4.45 23.71
CA PHE A 260 0.48 -4.14 22.34
C PHE A 260 1.36 -4.85 21.33
N GLN A 261 0.75 -5.32 20.25
CA GLN A 261 1.52 -5.73 19.07
C GLN A 261 1.82 -4.49 18.26
N MET A 262 3.11 -4.18 18.13
CA MET A 262 3.57 -2.95 17.46
C MET A 262 4.54 -3.30 16.34
N THR A 263 4.35 -2.68 15.18
CA THR A 263 5.20 -2.87 14.00
C THR A 263 5.69 -1.55 13.43
N PHE A 264 6.84 -1.62 12.79
CA PHE A 264 7.48 -0.56 12.04
C PHE A 264 7.90 -1.13 10.68
N ASP A 265 7.14 -0.83 9.64
CA ASP A 265 7.36 -1.32 8.29
C ASP A 265 8.07 -0.29 7.44
N ILE A 266 9.03 -0.76 6.65
CA ILE A 266 9.76 0.03 5.66
C ILE A 266 9.58 -0.63 4.30
N ASN A 267 9.13 0.15 3.31
CA ASN A 267 9.10 -0.30 1.92
C ASN A 267 9.34 0.86 0.94
N HIS A 268 9.88 0.55 -0.25
CA HIS A 268 10.23 1.57 -1.23
C HIS A 268 9.07 1.98 -2.13
N ILE A 269 9.00 3.28 -2.42
CA ILE A 269 8.30 3.85 -3.56
C ILE A 269 9.37 4.09 -4.64
N THR A 270 9.42 3.20 -5.62
CA THR A 270 10.48 3.22 -6.63
C THR A 270 10.31 4.36 -7.62
N PRO A 271 11.39 4.83 -8.28
CA PRO A 271 11.29 5.82 -9.37
C PRO A 271 10.33 5.34 -10.49
N ALA A 272 10.32 4.03 -10.79
CA ALA A 272 9.39 3.46 -11.78
C ALA A 272 7.93 3.67 -11.40
N MET A 273 7.57 3.51 -10.12
CA MET A 273 6.21 3.78 -9.62
C MET A 273 5.85 5.26 -9.79
N ARG A 274 6.78 6.17 -9.48
CA ARG A 274 6.53 7.61 -9.48
C ARG A 274 6.26 8.17 -10.89
N ILE A 275 6.93 7.64 -11.91
CA ILE A 275 6.86 8.19 -13.28
C ILE A 275 5.91 7.44 -14.22
N LYS A 276 5.40 6.26 -13.83
CA LYS A 276 4.61 5.42 -14.74
C LYS A 276 3.34 6.10 -15.22
N ALA A 277 2.56 6.67 -14.32
CA ALA A 277 1.31 7.35 -14.68
C ALA A 277 1.54 8.51 -15.65
N ALA A 278 2.60 9.29 -15.46
CA ALA A 278 2.99 10.37 -16.36
C ALA A 278 3.41 9.85 -17.73
N ARG A 279 4.23 8.77 -17.78
CA ARG A 279 4.65 8.13 -19.05
C ARG A 279 3.48 7.57 -19.84
N GLU A 280 2.44 7.07 -19.18
CA GLU A 280 1.23 6.58 -19.82
C GLU A 280 0.22 7.69 -20.14
N GLY A 281 0.54 8.96 -19.84
CA GLY A 281 -0.24 10.14 -20.20
C GLY A 281 -1.48 10.41 -19.34
N ARG A 282 -1.66 9.70 -18.21
CA ARG A 282 -2.72 9.99 -17.26
C ARG A 282 -2.27 10.95 -16.16
N GLY A 283 -1.06 10.77 -15.63
CA GLY A 283 -0.62 11.39 -14.39
C GLY A 283 -1.32 10.79 -13.16
N ASN A 284 -0.96 11.26 -11.98
CA ASN A 284 -1.65 11.03 -10.72
C ASN A 284 -1.61 12.29 -9.86
N MET A 285 -2.28 12.26 -8.70
CA MET A 285 -2.38 13.42 -7.81
C MET A 285 -1.37 13.41 -6.66
N TYR A 286 -0.41 12.47 -6.68
CA TYR A 286 0.47 12.24 -5.51
C TYR A 286 1.57 13.29 -5.31
N GLY A 287 1.85 14.14 -6.32
CA GLY A 287 2.91 15.15 -6.23
C GLY A 287 4.33 14.58 -6.12
N LEU A 288 4.53 13.36 -6.61
CA LEU A 288 5.79 12.62 -6.46
C LEU A 288 6.65 12.58 -7.73
N GLU A 289 6.24 13.28 -8.79
CA GLU A 289 6.99 13.33 -10.04
C GLU A 289 8.31 14.13 -9.84
N GLY A 290 9.33 13.71 -10.56
CA GLY A 290 10.57 14.51 -10.73
C GLY A 290 11.77 14.12 -9.87
N ALA A 291 11.69 13.21 -8.90
CA ALA A 291 12.87 12.70 -8.20
C ALA A 291 13.35 11.39 -8.81
N ASN A 292 14.67 11.25 -8.97
CA ASN A 292 15.30 10.04 -9.53
C ASN A 292 15.62 8.98 -8.47
N GLU A 293 15.65 9.39 -7.21
CA GLU A 293 15.94 8.50 -6.08
C GLU A 293 14.68 7.82 -5.54
N PRO A 294 14.78 6.63 -4.98
CA PRO A 294 13.65 5.98 -4.32
C PRO A 294 13.21 6.78 -3.09
N LEU A 295 11.91 6.80 -2.82
CA LEU A 295 11.40 7.20 -1.53
C LEU A 295 11.18 5.97 -0.67
N THR A 296 11.25 6.17 0.63
CA THR A 296 10.90 5.16 1.62
C THR A 296 9.56 5.52 2.22
N ASN A 297 8.59 4.62 2.09
CA ASN A 297 7.35 4.69 2.84
C ASN A 297 7.53 3.96 4.16
N ILE A 298 7.20 4.62 5.25
CA ILE A 298 7.19 4.07 6.60
C ILE A 298 5.75 3.89 7.02
N MET A 299 5.44 2.74 7.61
CA MET A 299 4.17 2.47 8.27
C MET A 299 4.46 2.06 9.72
N LEU A 300 3.79 2.72 10.64
CA LEU A 300 3.69 2.31 12.03
C LEU A 300 2.33 1.67 12.23
N ALA A 301 2.25 0.54 12.92
CA ALA A 301 0.99 -0.09 13.26
C ALA A 301 0.97 -0.52 14.72
N ILE A 302 -0.20 -0.41 15.34
CA ILE A 302 -0.44 -0.94 16.68
C ILE A 302 -1.75 -1.71 16.66
N VAL A 303 -1.72 -2.93 17.21
CA VAL A 303 -2.89 -3.79 17.42
C VAL A 303 -3.05 -4.03 18.92
N TRP A 304 -4.29 -3.89 19.42
CA TRP A 304 -4.63 -4.08 20.84
C TRP A 304 -6.03 -4.67 20.99
N GLU A 305 -6.40 -5.02 22.22
CA GLU A 305 -7.67 -5.72 22.49
C GLU A 305 -8.70 -4.84 23.22
N ASN A 306 -8.26 -4.07 24.22
CA ASN A 306 -9.15 -3.35 25.13
C ASN A 306 -9.47 -1.93 24.65
N GLU A 307 -10.74 -1.56 24.60
CA GLU A 307 -11.19 -0.21 24.27
C GLU A 307 -10.63 0.85 25.23
N ALA A 308 -10.37 0.47 26.48
CA ALA A 308 -9.79 1.38 27.49
C ALA A 308 -8.40 1.90 27.09
N ASP A 309 -7.68 1.18 26.24
CA ASP A 309 -6.33 1.52 25.76
C ASP A 309 -6.34 2.46 24.53
N ASP A 310 -7.51 2.74 23.92
CA ASP A 310 -7.61 3.52 22.67
C ASP A 310 -6.89 4.85 22.73
N LYS A 311 -7.10 5.61 23.81
CA LYS A 311 -6.50 6.93 23.95
C LYS A 311 -4.97 6.87 24.10
N GLU A 312 -4.48 5.89 24.85
CA GLU A 312 -3.04 5.66 25.02
C GLU A 312 -2.40 5.28 23.68
N VAL A 313 -2.99 4.32 22.98
CA VAL A 313 -2.49 3.83 21.70
C VAL A 313 -2.48 4.94 20.64
N THR A 314 -3.57 5.69 20.51
CA THR A 314 -3.64 6.80 19.55
C THR A 314 -2.61 7.88 19.86
N ALA A 315 -2.45 8.26 21.13
CA ALA A 315 -1.45 9.25 21.55
C ALA A 315 -0.02 8.76 21.30
N LEU A 316 0.28 7.49 21.62
CA LEU A 316 1.58 6.87 21.40
C LEU A 316 1.95 6.88 19.90
N LEU A 317 1.03 6.42 19.05
CA LEU A 317 1.26 6.34 17.62
C LEU A 317 1.48 7.72 16.99
N LYS A 318 0.65 8.68 17.34
CA LYS A 318 0.75 10.08 16.87
C LYS A 318 2.05 10.75 17.33
N SER A 319 2.43 10.59 18.59
CA SER A 319 3.70 11.12 19.10
C SER A 319 4.89 10.54 18.37
N LEU A 320 4.94 9.21 18.24
CA LEU A 320 6.02 8.53 17.52
C LEU A 320 6.09 8.97 16.06
N GLY A 321 4.97 9.03 15.35
CA GLY A 321 4.92 9.50 13.97
C GLY A 321 5.44 10.94 13.83
N THR A 322 5.01 11.84 14.72
CA THR A 322 5.45 13.24 14.72
C THR A 322 6.94 13.37 15.03
N GLU A 323 7.47 12.56 15.96
CA GLU A 323 8.90 12.57 16.30
C GLU A 323 9.75 12.05 15.13
N ILE A 324 9.28 11.03 14.38
CA ILE A 324 9.96 10.55 13.18
C ILE A 324 9.96 11.62 12.06
N GLU A 325 8.85 12.34 11.87
CA GLU A 325 8.78 13.44 10.92
C GLU A 325 9.75 14.58 11.27
N ALA A 326 9.82 14.94 12.55
CA ALA A 326 10.78 15.94 13.04
C ALA A 326 12.23 15.49 12.82
N LEU A 327 12.52 14.21 13.10
CA LEU A 327 13.83 13.62 12.86
C LEU A 327 14.19 13.63 11.37
N ALA A 328 13.26 13.23 10.50
CA ALA A 328 13.45 13.29 9.05
C ALA A 328 13.68 14.73 8.56
N GLY A 329 12.99 15.71 9.15
CA GLY A 329 13.23 17.13 8.90
C GLY A 329 14.64 17.58 9.27
N GLN A 330 15.20 17.12 10.40
CA GLN A 330 16.57 17.40 10.82
C GLN A 330 17.61 16.83 9.83
N TYR A 331 17.33 15.69 9.21
CA TYR A 331 18.16 15.10 8.17
C TYR A 331 17.93 15.75 6.78
N GLY A 332 16.94 16.65 6.63
CA GLY A 332 16.55 17.22 5.34
C GLY A 332 15.94 16.20 4.38
N LYS A 333 15.33 15.12 4.93
CA LYS A 333 14.83 13.97 4.18
C LYS A 333 13.31 13.80 4.26
N PHE A 334 12.60 14.68 4.94
CA PHE A 334 11.15 14.60 5.07
C PHE A 334 10.45 14.86 3.72
N VAL A 335 9.48 14.00 3.39
CA VAL A 335 8.60 14.14 2.22
C VAL A 335 7.16 14.25 2.71
N PRO A 336 6.40 15.27 2.34
CA PRO A 336 5.04 15.49 2.85
C PRO A 336 4.04 14.37 2.55
N PHE A 337 4.30 13.56 1.53
CA PHE A 337 3.41 12.50 1.03
C PHE A 337 2.93 11.53 2.12
N ARG A 338 1.62 11.27 2.11
CA ARG A 338 0.97 10.26 2.94
C ARG A 338 0.36 9.17 2.05
N TYR A 339 0.79 7.92 2.25
CA TYR A 339 0.24 6.81 1.50
C TYR A 339 -1.15 6.44 2.02
N MET A 340 -2.20 6.73 1.27
CA MET A 340 -3.60 6.65 1.68
C MET A 340 -3.97 5.29 2.32
N ASN A 341 -3.46 4.18 1.79
CA ASN A 341 -3.78 2.83 2.31
C ASN A 341 -3.18 2.53 3.68
N TYR A 342 -2.26 3.36 4.18
CA TYR A 342 -1.60 3.22 5.48
C TYR A 342 -1.84 4.41 6.40
N ALA A 343 -2.58 5.41 5.92
CA ALA A 343 -2.78 6.63 6.67
C ALA A 343 -3.79 6.46 7.80
N ASN A 344 -3.52 7.14 8.91
CA ASN A 344 -4.44 7.33 10.01
C ASN A 344 -5.52 8.34 9.63
N GLU A 345 -6.71 8.22 10.21
CA GLU A 345 -7.82 9.15 9.97
C GLU A 345 -7.51 10.59 10.40
N GLU A 346 -6.56 10.80 11.34
CA GLU A 346 -6.09 12.11 11.77
C GLU A 346 -5.05 12.73 10.82
N GLN A 347 -4.56 12.00 9.82
CA GLN A 347 -3.58 12.50 8.85
C GLN A 347 -4.27 13.15 7.65
N ASP A 348 -3.88 14.36 7.31
CA ASP A 348 -4.37 15.03 6.11
C ASP A 348 -3.65 14.47 4.87
N VAL A 349 -4.25 13.41 4.31
CA VAL A 349 -3.71 12.71 3.13
C VAL A 349 -3.81 13.59 1.89
N VAL A 350 -4.94 14.26 1.71
CA VAL A 350 -5.20 15.03 0.49
C VAL A 350 -4.28 16.26 0.39
N ALA A 351 -4.11 16.99 1.50
CA ALA A 351 -3.17 18.13 1.53
C ALA A 351 -1.73 17.69 1.24
N SER A 352 -1.35 16.45 1.58
CA SER A 352 -0.01 15.91 1.34
C SER A 352 0.36 15.77 -0.15
N PHE A 353 -0.60 15.89 -1.05
CA PHE A 353 -0.40 15.81 -2.50
C PHE A 353 -0.04 17.15 -3.15
N GLY A 354 -0.06 18.24 -2.38
CA GLY A 354 0.26 19.59 -2.83
C GLY A 354 -0.94 20.37 -3.39
N GLU A 355 -0.83 21.69 -3.38
CA GLU A 355 -1.92 22.63 -3.67
C GLU A 355 -2.53 22.47 -5.07
N GLU A 356 -1.72 22.17 -6.08
CA GLU A 356 -2.19 21.98 -7.46
C GLU A 356 -3.10 20.74 -7.55
N SER A 357 -2.67 19.63 -6.94
CA SER A 357 -3.44 18.39 -6.86
C SER A 357 -4.75 18.58 -6.10
N VAL A 358 -4.70 19.22 -4.94
CA VAL A 358 -5.88 19.52 -4.12
C VAL A 358 -6.88 20.36 -4.89
N SER A 359 -6.41 21.44 -5.53
CA SER A 359 -7.28 22.31 -6.34
C SER A 359 -7.96 21.56 -7.48
N PHE A 360 -7.21 20.73 -8.20
CA PHE A 360 -7.79 19.89 -9.26
C PHE A 360 -8.83 18.90 -8.74
N LEU A 361 -8.54 18.22 -7.63
CA LEU A 361 -9.48 17.27 -7.01
C LEU A 361 -10.79 17.96 -6.58
N LYS A 362 -10.70 19.13 -5.94
CA LYS A 362 -11.88 19.95 -5.56
C LYS A 362 -12.68 20.40 -6.78
N GLN A 363 -12.01 20.81 -7.86
CA GLN A 363 -12.68 21.18 -9.11
C GLN A 363 -13.46 20.01 -9.72
N VAL A 364 -12.84 18.81 -9.76
CA VAL A 364 -13.50 17.63 -10.28
C VAL A 364 -14.69 17.22 -9.38
N ALA A 365 -14.51 17.22 -8.05
CA ALA A 365 -15.59 16.93 -7.11
C ALA A 365 -16.79 17.88 -7.33
N SER A 366 -16.56 19.18 -7.38
CA SER A 366 -17.63 20.18 -7.63
C SER A 366 -18.37 19.95 -8.95
N ARG A 367 -17.70 19.41 -9.97
CA ARG A 367 -18.32 19.10 -11.26
C ARG A 367 -19.23 17.88 -11.21
N TYR A 368 -18.83 16.81 -10.50
CA TYR A 368 -19.55 15.53 -10.48
C TYR A 368 -20.45 15.35 -9.26
N ASP A 369 -20.23 16.15 -8.21
CA ASP A 369 -21.02 16.20 -6.97
C ASP A 369 -21.18 17.65 -6.48
N PRO A 370 -21.95 18.49 -7.21
CA PRO A 370 -22.07 19.92 -6.88
C PRO A 370 -22.75 20.17 -5.53
N GLU A 371 -23.51 19.21 -5.00
CA GLU A 371 -24.16 19.30 -3.69
C GLU A 371 -23.29 18.76 -2.54
N GLY A 372 -22.10 18.22 -2.84
CA GLY A 372 -21.18 17.69 -1.84
C GLY A 372 -21.70 16.46 -1.08
N ILE A 373 -22.53 15.64 -1.73
CA ILE A 373 -23.14 14.43 -1.14
C ILE A 373 -22.07 13.47 -0.64
N PHE A 374 -21.03 13.23 -1.44
CA PHE A 374 -19.93 12.32 -1.07
C PHE A 374 -18.98 12.93 -0.05
N GLN A 375 -18.92 14.25 0.07
CA GLN A 375 -18.15 14.92 1.12
C GLN A 375 -18.86 14.86 2.48
N THR A 376 -20.19 14.98 2.49
CA THR A 376 -20.98 15.19 3.72
C THR A 376 -21.73 13.95 4.21
N LEU A 377 -22.28 13.13 3.31
CA LEU A 377 -23.16 12.00 3.68
C LEU A 377 -22.47 10.63 3.64
N GLN A 378 -21.35 10.51 2.93
CA GLN A 378 -20.58 9.27 2.91
C GLN A 378 -19.61 9.27 4.10
N PRO A 379 -19.79 8.37 5.09
CA PRO A 379 -18.90 8.31 6.25
C PRO A 379 -17.54 7.72 5.88
N GLY A 380 -16.49 8.24 6.51
CA GLY A 380 -15.14 7.74 6.36
C GLY A 380 -14.45 8.13 5.05
N GLY A 381 -13.21 7.67 4.87
CA GLY A 381 -12.32 8.09 3.80
C GLY A 381 -11.78 9.51 3.99
N PHE A 382 -10.71 9.82 3.27
CA PHE A 382 -10.09 11.16 3.31
C PHE A 382 -10.85 12.10 2.40
N LYS A 383 -11.38 13.19 2.95
CA LYS A 383 -12.21 14.17 2.26
C LYS A 383 -11.36 15.24 1.56
N LEU A 384 -12.02 16.00 0.66
CA LEU A 384 -11.39 17.05 -0.14
C LEU A 384 -11.55 18.45 0.47
N ASP A 385 -12.10 18.57 1.66
CA ASP A 385 -12.49 19.83 2.32
C ASP A 385 -11.34 20.82 2.51
#